data_63c8b0c8fbffbe4838028f741990aaf5
#
_entry.id   63c8b0c8fbffbe4838028f741990aaf5
#
_cell.length_a   1.000
_cell.length_b   1.000
_cell.length_c   1.000
_cell.angle_alpha   90.00
_cell.angle_beta   90.00
_cell.angle_gamma   90.00
#
_symmetry.space_group_name_H-M   'P 1'
#
loop_
_entity.id
_entity.type
_entity.pdbx_description
1 polymer ?
#
loop_
_entity_poly.entity_id
_entity_poly.type
_entity_poly.pdbx_seq_one_letter_code
_entity_poly.pdbx_strand_id
1 'polypeptide(L)'
;MKENYQLEYVFDNASLATLWSSISTPEGLSTWFADDVLVDGERFTFVWNKFQQNADLLQMRLNKCVRFKWEEDGPQLFFELNLSQNELTNDIVLTISDFSDADELEDAIDLWNTQIEQLRINLGL
;
A
#
# COMPACT_ATOMS: atom_id res chain seq x y z
N MET A 1 -20.81 -5.52 -7.22
CA MET A 1 -19.84 -6.51 -6.70
C MET A 1 -18.42 -6.04 -6.98
N LYS A 2 -17.57 -6.09 -5.95
CA LYS A 2 -16.19 -5.64 -6.10
C LYS A 2 -15.34 -6.70 -6.80
N GLU A 3 -14.49 -6.23 -7.71
CA GLU A 3 -13.59 -7.08 -8.46
C GLU A 3 -12.15 -6.70 -8.16
N ASN A 4 -11.25 -7.68 -8.18
CA ASN A 4 -9.83 -7.46 -7.97
C ASN A 4 -9.21 -6.73 -9.16
N TYR A 5 -8.30 -5.81 -8.86
CA TYR A 5 -7.47 -5.17 -9.87
C TYR A 5 -6.04 -5.04 -9.33
N GLN A 6 -5.09 -4.88 -10.23
CA GLN A 6 -3.69 -4.72 -9.87
C GLN A 6 -3.06 -3.56 -10.61
N LEU A 7 -2.18 -2.84 -9.90
CA LEU A 7 -1.41 -1.73 -10.44
C LEU A 7 0.06 -2.00 -10.19
N GLU A 8 0.90 -1.68 -11.16
CA GLU A 8 2.34 -1.85 -11.04
C GLU A 8 3.06 -0.52 -11.17
N TYR A 9 4.02 -0.28 -10.27
CA TYR A 9 4.83 0.95 -10.26
C TYR A 9 6.30 0.56 -10.18
N VAL A 10 7.11 1.10 -11.10
CA VAL A 10 8.53 0.80 -11.16
C VAL A 10 9.33 1.88 -10.45
N PHE A 11 10.25 1.44 -9.60
CA PHE A 11 11.19 2.31 -8.88
C PHE A 11 12.60 1.92 -9.30
N ASP A 12 13.24 2.77 -10.09
CA ASP A 12 14.52 2.43 -10.72
C ASP A 12 15.75 2.89 -9.93
N ASN A 13 15.59 3.69 -8.91
CA ASN A 13 16.71 4.16 -8.07
C ASN A 13 16.39 4.06 -6.59
N ALA A 14 15.60 3.07 -6.20
CA ALA A 14 15.16 2.92 -4.82
C ALA A 14 15.85 1.73 -4.16
N SER A 15 16.03 1.83 -2.85
CA SER A 15 16.51 0.74 -2.02
C SER A 15 15.34 -0.16 -1.63
N LEU A 16 15.52 -1.47 -1.75
CA LEU A 16 14.49 -2.42 -1.30
C LEU A 16 14.17 -2.23 0.18
N ALA A 17 15.19 -2.02 1.02
CA ALA A 17 14.97 -1.80 2.45
C ALA A 17 14.15 -0.54 2.72
N THR A 18 14.41 0.53 1.99
CA THR A 18 13.67 1.78 2.14
C THR A 18 12.22 1.63 1.70
N LEU A 19 11.99 0.99 0.56
CA LEU A 19 10.62 0.72 0.11
C LEU A 19 9.88 -0.21 1.06
N TRP A 20 10.56 -1.24 1.55
CA TRP A 20 9.95 -2.14 2.53
C TRP A 20 9.51 -1.37 3.78
N SER A 21 10.39 -0.54 4.33
CA SER A 21 10.05 0.30 5.48
C SER A 21 8.85 1.20 5.20
N SER A 22 8.77 1.73 3.98
CA SER A 22 7.68 2.64 3.57
C SER A 22 6.32 1.96 3.51
N ILE A 23 6.27 0.66 3.24
CA ILE A 23 4.99 -0.05 3.09
C ILE A 23 4.65 -0.93 4.29
N SER A 24 5.59 -1.17 5.20
CA SER A 24 5.40 -2.16 6.26
C SER A 24 5.42 -1.59 7.67
N THR A 25 5.82 -0.35 7.85
CA THR A 25 5.88 0.27 9.19
C THR A 25 4.87 1.39 9.30
N PRO A 26 4.37 1.67 10.53
CA PRO A 26 3.49 2.81 10.73
C PRO A 26 4.16 4.13 10.37
N GLU A 27 5.44 4.31 10.70
CA GLU A 27 6.19 5.51 10.33
C GLU A 27 6.29 5.67 8.82
N GLY A 28 6.61 4.59 8.11
CA GLY A 28 6.70 4.61 6.65
C GLY A 28 5.37 4.88 5.97
N LEU A 29 4.33 4.18 6.40
CA LEU A 29 2.98 4.36 5.84
C LEU A 29 2.43 5.77 6.10
N SER A 30 2.83 6.41 7.20
CA SER A 30 2.38 7.77 7.50
C SER A 30 3.04 8.84 6.63
N THR A 31 4.01 8.48 5.80
CA THR A 31 4.65 9.44 4.90
C THR A 31 3.94 9.59 3.56
N TRP A 32 3.12 8.62 3.17
CA TRP A 32 2.50 8.65 1.85
C TRP A 32 1.08 8.09 1.80
N PHE A 33 0.76 7.09 2.61
CA PHE A 33 -0.52 6.39 2.54
C PHE A 33 -1.59 7.07 3.38
N ALA A 34 -1.24 7.55 4.56
CA ALA A 34 -2.16 8.22 5.47
C ALA A 34 -1.42 9.35 6.20
N ASP A 35 -2.17 10.24 6.84
CA ASP A 35 -1.57 11.35 7.59
C ASP A 35 -0.91 10.85 8.87
N ASP A 36 -1.50 9.84 9.50
CA ASP A 36 -0.93 9.20 10.69
C ASP A 36 -1.34 7.74 10.69
N VAL A 37 -0.56 6.90 11.35
CA VAL A 37 -0.81 5.46 11.44
C VAL A 37 -0.51 5.00 12.86
N LEU A 38 -1.51 4.41 13.50
CA LEU A 38 -1.40 3.85 14.84
C LEU A 38 -1.50 2.34 14.76
N VAL A 39 -0.73 1.63 15.58
CA VAL A 39 -0.70 0.17 15.55
C VAL A 39 -0.91 -0.37 16.95
N ASP A 40 -1.80 -1.35 17.05
CA ASP A 40 -2.03 -2.13 18.26
C ASP A 40 -2.10 -3.60 17.85
N GLY A 41 -0.99 -4.32 18.05
CA GLY A 41 -0.87 -5.70 17.59
C GLY A 41 -0.94 -5.78 16.07
N GLU A 42 -1.94 -6.48 15.55
CA GLU A 42 -2.17 -6.60 14.12
C GLU A 42 -3.18 -5.60 13.58
N ARG A 43 -3.71 -4.73 14.45
CA ARG A 43 -4.67 -3.71 14.04
C ARG A 43 -3.96 -2.41 13.75
N PHE A 44 -4.13 -1.94 12.52
CA PHE A 44 -3.62 -0.65 12.06
C PHE A 44 -4.78 0.33 11.97
N THR A 45 -4.61 1.52 12.56
CA THR A 45 -5.56 2.61 12.41
C THR A 45 -4.92 3.67 11.53
N PHE A 46 -5.51 3.87 10.36
CA PHE A 46 -5.05 4.89 9.41
C PHE A 46 -5.87 6.15 9.59
N VAL A 47 -5.20 7.27 9.77
CA VAL A 47 -5.84 8.56 10.05
C VAL A 47 -5.62 9.49 8.86
N TRP A 48 -6.71 10.01 8.31
CA TRP A 48 -6.70 11.06 7.29
C TRP A 48 -7.47 12.25 7.83
N ASN A 49 -6.79 13.37 7.99
CA ASN A 49 -7.39 14.64 8.40
C ASN A 49 -8.57 14.51 9.37
N LYS A 50 -9.78 14.25 8.88
CA LYS A 50 -11.00 14.26 9.70
C LYS A 50 -11.62 12.90 9.93
N PHE A 51 -11.03 11.82 9.41
CA PHE A 51 -11.58 10.49 9.65
C PHE A 51 -10.48 9.46 9.78
N GLN A 52 -10.86 8.33 10.34
CA GLN A 52 -9.93 7.22 10.49
C GLN A 52 -10.61 5.91 10.11
N GLN A 53 -9.81 4.95 9.69
CA GLN A 53 -10.26 3.60 9.38
C GLN A 53 -9.30 2.59 9.97
N ASN A 54 -9.86 1.50 10.47
CA ASN A 54 -9.07 0.38 10.99
C ASN A 54 -8.91 -0.69 9.93
N ALA A 55 -7.74 -1.31 9.92
CA ALA A 55 -7.46 -2.47 9.08
C ALA A 55 -6.73 -3.52 9.89
N ASP A 56 -6.98 -4.77 9.59
CA ASP A 56 -6.27 -5.88 10.20
C ASP A 56 -5.14 -6.33 9.28
N LEU A 57 -3.96 -6.51 9.83
CA LEU A 57 -2.83 -7.05 9.10
C LEU A 57 -3.04 -8.56 8.95
N LEU A 58 -3.21 -9.01 7.71
CA LEU A 58 -3.45 -10.42 7.40
C LEU A 58 -2.16 -11.17 7.14
N GLN A 59 -1.18 -10.50 6.54
CA GLN A 59 0.08 -11.13 6.15
C GLN A 59 1.17 -10.10 6.05
N MET A 60 2.37 -10.48 6.49
CA MET A 60 3.57 -9.67 6.32
C MET A 60 4.74 -10.61 6.05
N ARG A 61 5.39 -10.43 4.90
CA ARG A 61 6.59 -11.18 4.53
C ARG A 61 7.72 -10.19 4.28
N LEU A 62 8.78 -10.34 5.03
CA LEU A 62 9.92 -9.43 5.00
C LEU A 62 10.41 -9.18 3.58
N ASN A 63 10.51 -7.91 3.20
CA ASN A 63 10.96 -7.43 1.90
C ASN A 63 10.10 -7.89 0.72
N LYS A 64 8.90 -8.42 0.98
CA LYS A 64 8.03 -8.92 -0.07
C LYS A 64 6.65 -8.30 -0.07
N CYS A 65 5.86 -8.52 0.98
CA CYS A 65 4.48 -8.03 0.91
C CYS A 65 3.86 -7.79 2.28
N VAL A 66 2.87 -6.91 2.27
CA VAL A 66 1.94 -6.73 3.37
C VAL A 66 0.52 -6.80 2.81
N ARG A 67 -0.36 -7.44 3.54
CA ARG A 67 -1.77 -7.57 3.16
C ARG A 67 -2.63 -7.12 4.32
N PHE A 68 -3.58 -6.24 4.03
CA PHE A 68 -4.50 -5.70 5.01
C PHE A 68 -5.95 -5.95 4.60
N LYS A 69 -6.82 -6.04 5.60
CA LYS A 69 -8.25 -6.08 5.40
C LYS A 69 -8.88 -4.93 6.17
N TRP A 70 -9.63 -4.07 5.47
CA TRP A 70 -10.40 -3.03 6.14
C TRP A 70 -11.44 -3.67 7.06
N GLU A 71 -11.62 -3.08 8.23
CA GLU A 71 -12.54 -3.61 9.24
C GLU A 71 -13.97 -3.78 8.69
N GLU A 72 -14.39 -2.86 7.83
CA GLU A 72 -15.73 -2.84 7.27
C GLU A 72 -15.95 -3.84 6.13
N ASP A 73 -14.87 -4.36 5.55
CA ASP A 73 -14.97 -5.24 4.39
C ASP A 73 -15.24 -6.68 4.81
N GLY A 74 -15.85 -7.44 3.89
CA GLY A 74 -16.02 -8.86 4.06
C GLY A 74 -14.71 -9.63 4.05
N PRO A 75 -14.72 -10.89 4.47
CA PRO A 75 -13.48 -11.66 4.67
C PRO A 75 -12.70 -11.97 3.40
N GLN A 76 -13.32 -11.78 2.22
CA GLN A 76 -12.66 -12.05 0.94
C GLN A 76 -12.03 -10.81 0.31
N LEU A 77 -12.21 -9.65 0.92
CA LEU A 77 -11.67 -8.40 0.41
C LEU A 77 -10.42 -8.02 1.18
N PHE A 78 -9.42 -7.52 0.47
CA PHE A 78 -8.15 -7.11 1.06
C PHE A 78 -7.48 -6.10 0.13
N PHE A 79 -6.44 -5.43 0.61
CA PHE A 79 -5.48 -4.78 -0.27
C PHE A 79 -4.08 -5.25 0.09
N GLU A 80 -3.24 -5.35 -0.91
CA GLU A 80 -1.91 -5.91 -0.76
C GLU A 80 -0.89 -5.05 -1.48
N LEU A 81 0.24 -4.82 -0.81
CA LEU A 81 1.40 -4.13 -1.36
C LEU A 81 2.51 -5.15 -1.48
N ASN A 82 2.99 -5.40 -2.70
CA ASN A 82 3.97 -6.44 -2.98
C ASN A 82 5.18 -5.86 -3.69
N LEU A 83 6.37 -6.19 -3.22
CA LEU A 83 7.63 -5.77 -3.81
C LEU A 83 8.31 -6.94 -4.51
N SER A 84 8.80 -6.72 -5.73
CA SER A 84 9.67 -7.64 -6.42
C SER A 84 10.84 -6.88 -7.03
N GLN A 85 12.00 -7.50 -7.09
CA GLN A 85 13.20 -6.87 -7.61
C GLN A 85 13.69 -7.61 -8.84
N ASN A 86 13.96 -6.87 -9.91
CA ASN A 86 14.54 -7.43 -11.11
C ASN A 86 16.05 -7.61 -10.88
N GLU A 87 16.53 -8.84 -10.97
CA GLU A 87 17.93 -9.16 -10.68
C GLU A 87 18.90 -8.57 -11.71
N LEU A 88 18.44 -8.31 -12.92
CA LEU A 88 19.29 -7.77 -13.98
C LEU A 88 19.47 -6.26 -13.89
N THR A 89 18.39 -5.53 -13.57
CA THR A 89 18.39 -4.08 -13.55
C THR A 89 18.42 -3.50 -12.14
N ASN A 90 18.11 -4.30 -11.14
CA ASN A 90 17.88 -3.89 -9.75
C ASN A 90 16.67 -2.97 -9.57
N ASP A 91 15.86 -2.82 -10.61
CA ASP A 91 14.60 -2.10 -10.46
C ASP A 91 13.66 -2.85 -9.52
N ILE A 92 12.88 -2.09 -8.77
CA ILE A 92 11.89 -2.66 -7.86
C ILE A 92 10.50 -2.34 -8.41
N VAL A 93 9.65 -3.35 -8.46
CA VAL A 93 8.25 -3.19 -8.86
C VAL A 93 7.39 -3.31 -7.63
N LEU A 94 6.61 -2.28 -7.37
CA LEU A 94 5.56 -2.31 -6.35
C LEU A 94 4.25 -2.66 -7.04
N THR A 95 3.68 -3.80 -6.70
CA THR A 95 2.39 -4.23 -7.22
C THR A 95 1.34 -4.03 -6.14
N ILE A 96 0.31 -3.27 -6.45
CA ILE A 96 -0.83 -3.05 -5.55
C ILE A 96 -1.97 -3.92 -6.05
N SER A 97 -2.52 -4.74 -5.16
CA SER A 97 -3.71 -5.54 -5.44
C SER A 97 -4.82 -5.05 -4.52
N ASP A 98 -5.96 -4.71 -5.09
CA ASP A 98 -7.08 -4.13 -4.37
C ASP A 98 -8.39 -4.52 -5.07
N PHE A 99 -9.51 -4.13 -4.50
CA PHE A 99 -10.84 -4.43 -5.02
C PHE A 99 -11.64 -3.17 -5.17
N SER A 100 -12.47 -3.12 -6.21
CA SER A 100 -13.33 -1.98 -6.46
C SER A 100 -14.56 -2.43 -7.25
N ASP A 101 -15.66 -1.72 -7.07
CA ASP A 101 -16.77 -1.81 -8.00
C ASP A 101 -16.37 -1.20 -9.34
N ALA A 102 -16.96 -1.69 -10.43
CA ALA A 102 -16.57 -1.26 -11.78
C ALA A 102 -16.75 0.24 -11.99
N ASP A 103 -17.80 0.84 -11.41
CA ASP A 103 -18.07 2.26 -11.56
C ASP A 103 -17.19 3.15 -10.68
N GLU A 104 -16.47 2.58 -9.73
CA GLU A 104 -15.55 3.31 -8.86
C GLU A 104 -14.08 3.05 -9.20
N LEU A 105 -13.80 2.17 -10.15
CA LEU A 105 -12.44 1.72 -10.46
C LEU A 105 -11.52 2.86 -10.88
N GLU A 106 -12.00 3.75 -11.73
CA GLU A 106 -11.18 4.86 -12.22
C GLU A 106 -10.74 5.78 -11.09
N ASP A 107 -11.66 6.11 -10.18
CA ASP A 107 -11.36 6.94 -9.01
C ASP A 107 -10.39 6.22 -8.06
N ALA A 108 -10.55 4.91 -7.90
CA ALA A 108 -9.67 4.12 -7.05
C ALA A 108 -8.23 4.11 -7.61
N ILE A 109 -8.09 3.96 -8.92
CA ILE A 109 -6.77 3.99 -9.57
C ILE A 109 -6.13 5.38 -9.42
N ASP A 110 -6.91 6.43 -9.61
CA ASP A 110 -6.41 7.81 -9.47
C ASP A 110 -5.92 8.07 -8.05
N LEU A 111 -6.62 7.57 -7.05
CA LEU A 111 -6.20 7.71 -5.65
C LEU A 111 -4.87 6.99 -5.40
N TRP A 112 -4.73 5.75 -5.87
CA TRP A 112 -3.47 5.03 -5.73
C TRP A 112 -2.32 5.77 -6.44
N ASN A 113 -2.56 6.26 -7.66
CA ASN A 113 -1.56 7.02 -8.39
C ASN A 113 -1.09 8.26 -7.62
N THR A 114 -2.02 8.97 -7.00
CA THR A 114 -1.71 10.16 -6.19
C THR A 114 -0.88 9.79 -4.96
N GLN A 115 -1.24 8.71 -4.28
CA GLN A 115 -0.50 8.25 -3.11
C GLN A 115 0.91 7.77 -3.46
N ILE A 116 1.05 7.04 -4.57
CA ILE A 116 2.36 6.59 -5.04
C ILE A 116 3.25 7.78 -5.43
N GLU A 117 2.66 8.80 -6.03
CA GLU A 117 3.42 10.03 -6.34
C GLU A 117 3.96 10.67 -5.06
N GLN A 118 3.16 10.68 -3.99
CA GLN A 118 3.62 11.18 -2.70
C GLN A 118 4.76 10.31 -2.15
N LEU A 119 4.69 9.00 -2.33
CA LEU A 119 5.76 8.09 -1.94
C LEU A 119 7.06 8.43 -2.68
N ARG A 120 6.99 8.66 -3.99
CA ARG A 120 8.15 9.04 -4.78
C ARG A 120 8.76 10.35 -4.29
N ILE A 121 7.93 11.35 -4.04
CA ILE A 121 8.39 12.64 -3.54
C ILE A 121 9.13 12.47 -2.21
N ASN A 122 8.57 11.71 -1.29
CA ASN A 122 9.18 11.50 0.03
C ASN A 122 10.49 10.72 -0.05
N LEU A 123 10.65 9.86 -1.04
CA LEU A 123 11.88 9.11 -1.24
C LEU A 123 12.92 9.86 -2.08
N GLY A 124 12.56 11.03 -2.61
CA GLY A 124 13.46 11.81 -3.45
C GLY A 124 13.63 11.25 -4.86
N LEU A 125 12.62 10.59 -5.34
CA LEU A 125 12.67 9.94 -6.65
C LEU A 125 11.95 10.74 -7.71
#